data_46845f1d896d2ecf9fa45118848c538d
#
_entry.id   46845f1d896d2ecf9fa45118848c538d
#
_cell.length_a   1.000
_cell.length_b   1.000
_cell.length_c   1.000
_cell.angle_alpha   90.00
_cell.angle_beta   90.00
_cell.angle_gamma   90.00
#
_symmetry.space_group_name_H-M   'P 1'
#
loop_
_entity.id
_entity.type
_entity.pdbx_description
1 polymer ?
#
loop_
_entity_poly.entity_id
_entity_poly.type
_entity_poly.pdbx_seq_one_letter_code
_entity_poly.pdbx_strand_id
1 'polypeptide(L)'
;MQIFVDCDDTLILYDSPAGIHPYGMRHGEPWHPNQPLVDALLETKHPVFVWSGGGAWYAEIIAGKLGLDFPCLDKDEITFELIHEGDVVIDDQDLGGRRTHNPFEWPETKGRLNPNQL
;
A
#
# COMPACT_ATOMS: atom_id res chain seq x y z
N MET A 1 -15.79 2.73 6.08
CA MET A 1 -14.31 2.57 6.20
C MET A 1 -13.69 2.67 4.83
N GLN A 2 -12.66 3.45 4.69
CA GLN A 2 -11.85 3.53 3.47
C GLN A 2 -10.53 2.81 3.70
N ILE A 3 -9.95 2.27 2.63
CA ILE A 3 -8.67 1.56 2.71
C ILE A 3 -7.69 2.28 1.79
N PHE A 4 -6.58 2.73 2.35
CA PHE A 4 -5.51 3.38 1.61
C PHE A 4 -4.32 2.43 1.60
N VAL A 5 -3.83 2.07 0.43
CA VAL A 5 -2.78 1.07 0.31
C VAL A 5 -1.59 1.61 -0.50
N ASP A 6 -0.40 1.43 0.06
CA ASP A 6 0.86 1.82 -0.55
C ASP A 6 1.29 0.80 -1.62
N CYS A 7 2.21 1.19 -2.47
CA CYS A 7 2.72 0.33 -3.53
C CYS A 7 4.00 -0.41 -3.12
N ASP A 8 5.11 0.33 -3.02
CA ASP A 8 6.41 -0.28 -2.76
C ASP A 8 6.48 -0.91 -1.37
N ASP A 9 6.98 -2.13 -1.29
CA ASP A 9 7.10 -2.91 -0.07
C ASP A 9 5.76 -3.14 0.65
N THR A 10 4.65 -2.99 -0.07
CA THR A 10 3.30 -3.22 0.44
C THR A 10 2.51 -4.07 -0.54
N LEU A 11 2.05 -3.49 -1.66
CA LEU A 11 1.38 -4.26 -2.73
C LEU A 11 2.38 -5.09 -3.53
N ILE A 12 3.56 -4.57 -3.74
CA ILE A 12 4.67 -5.27 -4.37
C ILE A 12 5.81 -5.43 -3.37
N LEU A 13 6.42 -6.60 -3.37
CA LEU A 13 7.49 -6.93 -2.45
C LEU A 13 8.76 -7.14 -3.28
N TYR A 14 9.78 -6.34 -3.00
CA TYR A 14 11.03 -6.46 -3.72
C TYR A 14 11.80 -7.69 -3.27
N ASP A 15 12.50 -8.31 -4.20
CA ASP A 15 13.28 -9.52 -3.93
C ASP A 15 14.59 -9.20 -3.19
N SER A 16 15.07 -7.96 -3.29
CA SER A 16 16.23 -7.49 -2.54
C SER A 16 15.83 -6.97 -1.16
N PRO A 17 16.71 -7.06 -0.16
CA PRO A 17 16.41 -6.57 1.19
C PRO A 17 16.08 -5.07 1.22
N ALA A 18 15.17 -4.70 2.12
CA ALA A 18 14.85 -3.31 2.37
C ALA A 18 16.08 -2.54 2.83
N GLY A 19 16.19 -1.27 2.44
CA GLY A 19 17.26 -0.40 2.86
C GLY A 19 18.50 -0.38 1.96
N ILE A 20 18.57 -1.26 0.96
CA ILE A 20 19.65 -1.23 -0.02
C ILE A 20 19.55 0.04 -0.88
N HIS A 21 18.35 0.49 -1.15
CA HIS A 21 18.10 1.63 -2.03
C HIS A 21 17.53 2.78 -1.21
N PRO A 22 18.34 3.79 -0.90
CA PRO A 22 17.83 4.97 -0.20
C PRO A 22 16.75 5.67 -1.01
N TYR A 23 15.82 6.29 -0.29
CA TYR A 23 14.72 7.09 -0.87
C TYR A 23 13.71 6.28 -1.70
N GLY A 24 13.70 4.98 -1.55
CA GLY A 24 12.72 4.14 -2.26
C GLY A 24 12.90 4.10 -3.77
N MET A 25 14.05 4.47 -4.28
CA MET A 25 14.31 4.46 -5.72
C MET A 25 14.64 3.05 -6.18
N ARG A 26 13.60 2.22 -6.28
CA ARG A 26 13.76 0.80 -6.60
C ARG A 26 13.17 0.46 -7.97
N HIS A 27 13.12 1.44 -8.86
CA HIS A 27 12.59 1.23 -10.20
C HIS A 27 13.42 0.21 -10.97
N GLY A 28 12.76 -0.74 -11.59
CA GLY A 28 13.42 -1.75 -12.39
C GLY A 28 13.98 -2.92 -11.61
N GLU A 29 13.89 -2.92 -10.28
CA GLU A 29 14.30 -4.06 -9.49
C GLU A 29 13.25 -5.16 -9.54
N PRO A 30 13.67 -6.43 -9.48
CA PRO A 30 12.72 -7.55 -9.44
C PRO A 30 11.83 -7.47 -8.21
N TRP A 31 10.54 -7.69 -8.43
CA TRP A 31 9.55 -7.74 -7.38
C TRP A 31 8.51 -8.82 -7.68
N HIS A 32 7.76 -9.18 -6.65
CA HIS A 32 6.60 -10.07 -6.81
C HIS A 32 5.40 -9.47 -6.08
N PRO A 33 4.19 -9.81 -6.50
CA PRO A 33 2.99 -9.30 -5.83
C PRO A 33 2.90 -9.82 -4.40
N ASN A 34 2.39 -8.97 -3.50
CA ASN A 34 1.91 -9.42 -2.21
C ASN A 34 0.53 -10.04 -2.43
N GLN A 35 0.51 -11.29 -2.85
CA GLN A 35 -0.71 -11.92 -3.33
C GLN A 35 -1.82 -12.00 -2.27
N PRO A 36 -1.54 -12.34 -1.00
CA PRO A 36 -2.60 -12.33 0.01
C PRO A 36 -3.28 -10.97 0.16
N LEU A 37 -2.50 -9.89 0.08
CA LEU A 37 -3.06 -8.54 0.15
C LEU A 37 -3.88 -8.21 -1.09
N VAL A 38 -3.35 -8.51 -2.28
CA VAL A 38 -4.08 -8.30 -3.54
C VAL A 38 -5.42 -9.02 -3.51
N ASP A 39 -5.41 -10.28 -3.09
CA ASP A 39 -6.64 -11.07 -3.01
C ASP A 39 -7.64 -10.47 -2.03
N ALA A 40 -7.17 -10.02 -0.87
CA ALA A 40 -8.03 -9.39 0.12
C ALA A 40 -8.67 -8.10 -0.41
N LEU A 41 -7.90 -7.30 -1.14
CA LEU A 41 -8.42 -6.06 -1.73
C LEU A 41 -9.44 -6.33 -2.82
N LEU A 42 -9.28 -7.41 -3.57
CA LEU A 42 -10.26 -7.81 -4.59
C LEU A 42 -11.57 -8.30 -3.98
N GLU A 43 -11.53 -8.80 -2.76
CA GLU A 43 -12.71 -9.32 -2.07
C GLU A 43 -13.41 -8.30 -1.19
N THR A 44 -12.71 -7.27 -0.74
CA THR A 44 -13.32 -6.29 0.18
C THR A 44 -14.43 -5.50 -0.49
N LYS A 45 -15.43 -5.11 0.31
CA LYS A 45 -16.51 -4.24 -0.14
C LYS A 45 -16.28 -2.78 0.21
N HIS A 46 -15.20 -2.50 0.91
CA HIS A 46 -14.86 -1.12 1.30
C HIS A 46 -14.17 -0.40 0.14
N PRO A 47 -14.33 0.93 0.05
CA PRO A 47 -13.59 1.70 -0.94
C PRO A 47 -12.08 1.56 -0.73
N VAL A 48 -11.36 1.34 -1.82
CA VAL A 48 -9.89 1.18 -1.80
C VAL A 48 -9.27 2.27 -2.65
N PHE A 49 -8.22 2.89 -2.12
CA PHE A 49 -7.40 3.85 -2.84
C PHE A 49 -5.95 3.36 -2.81
N VAL A 50 -5.34 3.34 -3.99
CA VAL A 50 -3.92 2.99 -4.12
C VAL A 50 -3.14 4.30 -4.21
N TRP A 51 -2.13 4.46 -3.40
CA TRP A 51 -1.32 5.67 -3.45
C TRP A 51 0.17 5.37 -3.34
N SER A 52 0.97 6.34 -3.74
CA SER A 52 2.43 6.22 -3.72
C SER A 52 3.07 7.59 -3.55
N GLY A 53 4.17 7.62 -2.83
CA GLY A 53 5.03 8.80 -2.77
C GLY A 53 5.64 9.14 -4.13
N GLY A 54 5.70 8.18 -5.04
CA GLY A 54 6.13 8.40 -6.43
C GLY A 54 5.04 9.01 -7.32
N GLY A 55 3.83 9.22 -6.79
CA GLY A 55 2.74 9.86 -7.49
C GLY A 55 1.63 8.91 -7.94
N ALA A 56 0.47 9.51 -8.25
CA ALA A 56 -0.70 8.75 -8.70
C ALA A 56 -0.40 7.96 -9.98
N TRP A 57 0.40 8.52 -10.89
CA TRP A 57 0.74 7.84 -12.13
C TRP A 57 1.49 6.53 -11.88
N TYR A 58 2.39 6.53 -10.90
CA TYR A 58 3.12 5.33 -10.50
C TYR A 58 2.17 4.31 -9.87
N ALA A 59 1.29 4.78 -9.00
CA ALA A 59 0.27 3.92 -8.39
C ALA A 59 -0.61 3.27 -9.47
N GLU A 60 -0.97 4.01 -10.51
CA GLU A 60 -1.76 3.48 -11.62
C GLU A 60 -1.01 2.38 -12.38
N ILE A 61 0.30 2.55 -12.58
CA ILE A 61 1.12 1.53 -13.24
C ILE A 61 1.13 0.25 -12.42
N ILE A 62 1.38 0.36 -11.12
CA ILE A 62 1.46 -0.81 -10.24
C ILE A 62 0.09 -1.48 -10.12
N ALA A 63 -0.96 -0.71 -9.88
CA ALA A 63 -2.31 -1.25 -9.80
C ALA A 63 -2.70 -1.98 -11.08
N GLY A 64 -2.37 -1.39 -12.23
CA GLY A 64 -2.65 -2.01 -13.52
C GLY A 64 -1.94 -3.35 -13.71
N LYS A 65 -0.68 -3.43 -13.27
CA LYS A 65 0.07 -4.70 -13.34
C LYS A 65 -0.51 -5.78 -12.44
N LEU A 66 -1.18 -5.38 -11.36
CA LEU A 66 -1.78 -6.30 -10.41
C LEU A 66 -3.25 -6.61 -10.71
N GLY A 67 -3.80 -6.00 -11.75
CA GLY A 67 -5.22 -6.17 -12.09
C GLY A 67 -6.17 -5.48 -11.11
N LEU A 68 -5.71 -4.44 -10.43
CA LEU A 68 -6.51 -3.68 -9.46
C LEU A 68 -7.08 -2.44 -10.14
N ASP A 69 -8.40 -2.33 -10.15
CA ASP A 69 -9.11 -1.19 -10.74
C ASP A 69 -9.64 -0.29 -9.62
N PHE A 70 -8.72 0.39 -8.94
CA PHE A 70 -9.03 1.31 -7.86
C PHE A 70 -8.54 2.71 -8.20
N PRO A 71 -9.17 3.76 -7.63
CA PRO A 71 -8.64 5.11 -7.74
C PRO A 71 -7.21 5.18 -7.21
N CYS A 72 -6.36 5.92 -7.90
CA CYS A 72 -4.97 6.07 -7.53
C CYS A 72 -4.68 7.53 -7.20
N LEU A 73 -3.92 7.75 -6.13
CA LEU A 73 -3.65 9.07 -5.58
C LEU A 73 -2.16 9.27 -5.38
N ASP A 74 -1.74 10.54 -5.34
CA ASP A 74 -0.46 10.89 -4.74
C ASP A 74 -0.53 10.63 -3.24
N LYS A 75 0.59 10.24 -2.65
CA LYS A 75 0.70 10.09 -1.20
C LYS A 75 1.49 11.27 -0.67
N ASP A 76 0.79 12.28 -0.15
CA ASP A 76 1.38 13.52 0.32
C ASP A 76 0.54 14.16 1.44
N GLU A 77 0.97 15.31 1.93
CA GLU A 77 0.29 16.00 3.03
C GLU A 77 -1.17 16.36 2.70
N ILE A 78 -1.46 16.60 1.42
CA ILE A 78 -2.82 16.96 1.01
C ILE A 78 -3.72 15.73 1.06
N THR A 79 -3.27 14.62 0.51
CA THR A 79 -4.09 13.39 0.45
C THR A 79 -4.21 12.72 1.81
N PHE A 80 -3.29 12.96 2.74
CA PHE A 80 -3.42 12.45 4.10
C PHE A 80 -4.67 12.99 4.81
N GLU A 81 -5.18 14.14 4.38
CA GLU A 81 -6.42 14.71 4.93
C GLU A 81 -7.66 13.88 4.56
N LEU A 82 -7.53 12.98 3.61
CA LEU A 82 -8.63 12.08 3.23
C LEU A 82 -8.84 10.94 4.24
N ILE A 83 -7.87 10.71 5.12
CA ILE A 83 -7.95 9.65 6.12
C ILE A 83 -8.87 10.11 7.26
N HIS A 84 -9.90 9.32 7.54
CA HIS A 84 -10.82 9.58 8.64
C HIS A 84 -10.67 8.52 9.72
N GLU A 85 -11.24 8.79 10.88
CA GLU A 85 -11.26 7.82 11.96
C GLU A 85 -11.93 6.52 11.52
N GLY A 86 -11.31 5.40 11.81
CA GLY A 86 -11.82 4.10 11.41
C GLY A 86 -11.33 3.62 10.03
N ASP A 87 -10.69 4.50 9.27
CA ASP A 87 -10.08 4.09 8.00
C ASP A 87 -8.82 3.26 8.25
N VAL A 88 -8.48 2.43 7.27
CA VAL A 88 -7.30 1.57 7.34
C VAL A 88 -6.26 2.09 6.37
N VAL A 89 -5.05 2.28 6.87
CA VAL A 89 -3.89 2.60 6.04
C VAL A 89 -2.94 1.41 6.07
N ILE A 90 -2.67 0.85 4.90
CA ILE A 90 -1.78 -0.29 4.73
C ILE A 90 -0.50 0.21 4.10
N ASP A 91 0.55 0.27 4.90
CA ASP A 91 1.82 0.88 4.51
C ASP A 91 2.94 0.25 5.32
N ASP A 92 4.11 0.11 4.72
CA ASP A 92 5.30 -0.38 5.40
C ASP A 92 6.00 0.72 6.22
N GLN A 93 5.54 1.96 6.10
CA GLN A 93 6.11 3.11 6.77
C GLN A 93 5.09 3.77 7.70
N ASP A 94 5.59 4.39 8.76
CA ASP A 94 4.80 5.25 9.62
C ASP A 94 4.54 6.58 8.91
N LEU A 95 3.30 7.03 8.94
CA LEU A 95 2.91 8.28 8.31
C LEU A 95 2.96 9.48 9.28
N GLY A 96 3.96 9.52 10.15
CA GLY A 96 4.25 10.70 10.95
C GLY A 96 3.21 11.00 12.03
N GLY A 97 2.75 10.00 12.76
CA GLY A 97 1.82 10.18 13.87
C GLY A 97 0.39 10.46 13.46
N ARG A 98 0.09 10.38 12.17
CA ARG A 98 -1.29 10.45 11.71
C ARG A 98 -2.04 9.22 12.17
N ARG A 99 -3.36 9.36 12.28
CA ARG A 99 -4.24 8.29 12.68
C ARG A 99 -4.27 7.19 11.65
N THR A 100 -3.19 6.45 11.59
CA THR A 100 -3.11 5.32 10.69
C THR A 100 -3.32 4.04 11.47
N HIS A 101 -4.12 3.18 10.92
CA HIS A 101 -4.19 1.82 11.38
C HIS A 101 -3.33 1.01 10.44
N ASN A 102 -2.13 0.65 10.90
CA ASN A 102 -1.16 -0.05 10.07
C ASN A 102 -1.12 -1.53 10.45
N PRO A 103 -1.80 -2.40 9.71
CA PRO A 103 -1.78 -3.84 9.98
C PRO A 103 -0.44 -4.50 9.69
N PHE A 104 0.53 -3.78 9.12
CA PHE A 104 1.86 -4.30 8.86
C PHE A 104 2.86 -4.04 9.99
N GLU A 105 2.40 -3.59 11.14
CA GLU A 105 3.25 -3.55 12.33
C GLU A 105 3.54 -4.95 12.87
N TRP A 106 3.04 -5.96 12.23
CA TRP A 106 3.31 -7.36 12.56
C TRP A 106 4.45 -7.88 11.69
N PRO A 107 5.65 -8.03 12.24
CA PRO A 107 6.80 -8.44 11.42
C PRO A 107 6.59 -9.76 10.69
N GLU A 108 5.93 -10.72 11.34
CA GLU A 108 5.70 -12.05 10.79
C GLU A 108 4.61 -12.08 9.73
N THR A 109 3.82 -11.02 9.65
CA THR A 109 2.73 -10.93 8.67
C THR A 109 2.90 -9.77 7.71
N LYS A 110 4.04 -9.10 7.75
CA LYS A 110 4.29 -7.97 6.88
C LYS A 110 3.96 -8.33 5.44
N GLY A 111 3.10 -7.55 4.82
CA GLY A 111 2.65 -7.78 3.46
C GLY A 111 1.66 -8.93 3.30
N ARG A 112 1.20 -9.53 4.40
CA ARG A 112 0.26 -10.66 4.35
C ARG A 112 -0.93 -10.39 5.25
N LEU A 113 -1.68 -9.38 4.89
CA LEU A 113 -2.85 -8.97 5.65
C LEU A 113 -3.88 -10.09 5.69
N ASN A 114 -4.46 -10.31 6.86
CA ASN A 114 -5.55 -11.26 7.02
C ASN A 114 -6.82 -10.69 6.34
N PRO A 115 -7.42 -11.40 5.37
CA PRO A 115 -8.61 -10.92 4.69
C PRO A 115 -9.77 -10.57 5.62
N ASN A 116 -9.87 -11.22 6.78
CA ASN A 116 -10.93 -10.95 7.75
C ASN A 116 -10.82 -9.56 8.39
N GLN A 117 -9.68 -8.90 8.24
CA GLN A 117 -9.48 -7.56 8.78
C GLN A 117 -9.95 -6.47 7.81
N LEU A 118 -10.26 -6.83 6.61
CA LEU A 118 -10.80 -5.95 5.59
C LEU A 118 -12.26 -6.31 5.32
#